data_f244b2fe0d4f4abf55ca30732d9a559e
#
_entry.id   f244b2fe0d4f4abf55ca30732d9a559e
#
_cell.length_a   1.000
_cell.length_b   1.000
_cell.length_c   1.000
_cell.angle_alpha   90.00
_cell.angle_beta   90.00
_cell.angle_gamma   90.00
#
_symmetry.space_group_name_H-M   'P 1'
#
loop_
_entity.id
_entity.type
_entity.pdbx_description
1 polymer ?
#
loop_
_entity_poly.entity_id
_entity_poly.type
_entity_poly.pdbx_seq_one_letter_code
_entity_poly.pdbx_strand_id
1 'polypeptide(L)'
;PLGEGIGFHRHCAGNNVELQKKEQNYQDEMGNLNQEYLRTKSRYETLVNISERYDGYNQSIRRIMEQKGVNPGIIGVVADILALPEKYETAIEIALGGALQNIVTEDNETAKKMIQFLKKNRFGRATFLPLTNIRRRNSTISPTVLEDEGVIGIASTLVQVEERFQALVESLLGRTVVVDTIDHALALSRKNNFSLRLVTLDGELLNPGGAITGGAFRHSGNLLGRKREIEECKETLRKAKATWEERKSSLADLKERQQKLEEEKQRKKAMLDEAS
;
A
#
# COMPACT_ATOMS: atom_id res chain seq x y z
N PRO A 1 49.69 -4.41 46.13
CA PRO A 1 49.30 -3.16 45.44
C PRO A 1 49.57 -3.20 43.91
N LEU A 2 50.72 -3.80 43.44
CA LEU A 2 51.06 -3.85 42.01
C LEU A 2 50.16 -4.80 41.19
N GLY A 3 49.62 -5.87 41.77
CA GLY A 3 48.72 -6.80 41.11
C GLY A 3 47.30 -6.26 40.81
N GLU A 4 46.79 -5.42 41.68
CA GLU A 4 45.43 -4.79 41.50
C GLU A 4 45.39 -3.76 40.39
N GLY A 5 46.50 -2.99 40.20
CA GLY A 5 46.62 -2.04 39.10
C GLY A 5 46.61 -2.71 37.72
N ILE A 6 47.28 -3.85 37.53
CA ILE A 6 47.34 -4.59 36.27
C ILE A 6 45.98 -5.20 35.93
N GLY A 7 45.24 -5.74 36.93
CA GLY A 7 43.90 -6.29 36.76
C GLY A 7 42.88 -5.21 36.32
N PHE A 8 42.95 -4.03 36.94
CA PHE A 8 42.08 -2.89 36.60
C PHE A 8 42.35 -2.38 35.17
N HIS A 9 43.62 -2.22 34.74
CA HIS A 9 43.96 -1.80 33.40
C HIS A 9 43.45 -2.77 32.33
N ARG A 10 43.57 -4.12 32.55
CA ARG A 10 43.00 -5.11 31.61
C ARG A 10 41.48 -5.07 31.56
N HIS A 11 40.80 -4.89 32.69
CA HIS A 11 39.34 -4.80 32.75
C HIS A 11 38.84 -3.54 32.04
N CYS A 12 39.46 -2.40 32.28
CA CYS A 12 39.08 -1.13 31.58
C CYS A 12 39.40 -1.17 30.08
N ALA A 13 40.50 -1.83 29.66
CA ALA A 13 40.82 -2.01 28.25
C ALA A 13 39.80 -2.92 27.54
N GLY A 14 39.39 -4.03 28.18
CA GLY A 14 38.35 -4.93 27.65
C GLY A 14 37.02 -4.24 27.47
N ASN A 15 36.55 -3.50 28.49
CA ASN A 15 35.31 -2.75 28.44
C ASN A 15 35.33 -1.66 27.34
N ASN A 16 36.44 -0.98 27.14
CA ASN A 16 36.55 0.07 26.11
C ASN A 16 36.48 -0.52 24.70
N VAL A 17 37.11 -1.66 24.44
CA VAL A 17 37.04 -2.38 23.16
C VAL A 17 35.59 -2.85 22.86
N GLU A 18 34.87 -3.33 23.88
CA GLU A 18 33.49 -3.77 23.71
C GLU A 18 32.56 -2.58 23.40
N LEU A 19 32.73 -1.45 24.09
CA LEU A 19 31.97 -0.23 23.87
C LEU A 19 32.24 0.33 22.47
N GLN A 20 33.49 0.34 22.02
CA GLN A 20 33.85 0.76 20.66
C GLN A 20 33.21 -0.11 19.59
N LYS A 21 33.17 -1.43 19.78
CA LYS A 21 32.46 -2.35 18.86
C LYS A 21 30.96 -2.06 18.81
N LYS A 22 30.34 -1.79 19.94
CA LYS A 22 28.92 -1.44 20.02
C LYS A 22 28.64 -0.10 19.30
N GLU A 23 29.53 0.86 19.50
CA GLU A 23 29.42 2.15 18.81
C GLU A 23 29.50 2.00 17.29
N GLN A 24 30.47 1.23 16.81
CA GLN A 24 30.63 0.96 15.37
C GLN A 24 29.38 0.26 14.82
N ASN A 25 28.87 -0.77 15.51
CA ASN A 25 27.66 -1.45 15.08
C ASN A 25 26.46 -0.51 14.98
N TYR A 26 26.26 0.38 15.96
CA TYR A 26 25.17 1.36 15.88
C TYR A 26 25.35 2.37 14.75
N GLN A 27 26.56 2.81 14.47
CA GLN A 27 26.87 3.69 13.33
C GLN A 27 26.57 2.98 12.00
N ASP A 28 26.96 1.72 11.85
CA ASP A 28 26.70 0.91 10.67
C ASP A 28 25.18 0.65 10.46
N GLU A 29 24.46 0.30 11.56
CA GLU A 29 23.00 0.15 11.53
C GLU A 29 22.32 1.47 11.13
N MET A 30 22.73 2.60 11.69
CA MET A 30 22.18 3.92 11.34
C MET A 30 22.47 4.29 9.89
N GLY A 31 23.65 3.95 9.37
CA GLY A 31 24.01 4.12 7.97
C GLY A 31 23.07 3.33 7.03
N ASN A 32 22.83 2.05 7.34
CA ASN A 32 21.94 1.19 6.59
C ASN A 32 20.48 1.67 6.65
N LEU A 33 19.98 2.02 7.84
CA LEU A 33 18.65 2.59 8.03
C LEU A 33 18.45 3.89 7.25
N ASN A 34 19.46 4.75 7.19
CA ASN A 34 19.40 5.99 6.43
C ASN A 34 19.32 5.72 4.91
N GLN A 35 20.07 4.74 4.41
CA GLN A 35 19.98 4.34 3.00
C GLN A 35 18.60 3.77 2.65
N GLU A 36 18.07 2.90 3.48
CA GLU A 36 16.71 2.34 3.31
C GLU A 36 15.64 3.45 3.36
N TYR A 37 15.76 4.36 4.33
CA TYR A 37 14.87 5.52 4.45
C TYR A 37 14.87 6.37 3.18
N LEU A 38 16.05 6.72 2.65
CA LEU A 38 16.17 7.54 1.44
C LEU A 38 15.58 6.83 0.21
N ARG A 39 15.83 5.52 0.04
CA ARG A 39 15.24 4.73 -1.06
C ARG A 39 13.72 4.67 -0.95
N THR A 40 13.20 4.37 0.23
CA THR A 40 11.75 4.28 0.49
C THR A 40 11.08 5.64 0.32
N LYS A 41 11.74 6.73 0.77
CA LYS A 41 11.25 8.10 0.61
C LYS A 41 11.14 8.49 -0.86
N SER A 42 12.17 8.21 -1.66
CA SER A 42 12.14 8.47 -3.10
C SER A 42 11.02 7.70 -3.81
N ARG A 43 10.83 6.41 -3.44
CA ARG A 43 9.72 5.59 -3.96
C ARG A 43 8.37 6.18 -3.56
N TYR A 44 8.20 6.54 -2.29
CA TYR A 44 6.98 7.17 -1.77
C TYR A 44 6.65 8.45 -2.53
N GLU A 45 7.61 9.38 -2.68
CA GLU A 45 7.40 10.64 -3.40
C GLU A 45 7.04 10.41 -4.88
N THR A 46 7.67 9.43 -5.52
CA THR A 46 7.33 9.04 -6.90
C THR A 46 5.89 8.52 -7.01
N LEU A 47 5.50 7.61 -6.14
CA LEU A 47 4.14 7.03 -6.13
C LEU A 47 3.08 8.07 -5.84
N VAL A 48 3.32 8.97 -4.88
CA VAL A 48 2.43 10.09 -4.55
C VAL A 48 2.27 11.02 -5.75
N ASN A 49 3.37 11.45 -6.38
CA ASN A 49 3.32 12.32 -7.55
C ASN A 49 2.54 11.69 -8.72
N ILE A 50 2.75 10.40 -8.99
CA ILE A 50 2.00 9.67 -10.02
C ILE A 50 0.51 9.60 -9.66
N SER A 51 0.19 9.36 -8.38
CA SER A 51 -1.19 9.28 -7.88
C SER A 51 -1.90 10.64 -7.97
N GLU A 52 -1.28 11.72 -7.52
CA GLU A 52 -1.86 13.07 -7.52
C GLU A 52 -2.08 13.61 -8.94
N ARG A 53 -1.24 13.23 -9.90
CA ARG A 53 -1.38 13.61 -11.31
C ARG A 53 -2.30 12.71 -12.11
N TYR A 54 -2.81 11.64 -11.49
CA TYR A 54 -3.59 10.62 -12.19
C TYR A 54 -2.86 10.08 -13.43
N ASP A 55 -1.54 9.90 -13.31
CA ASP A 55 -0.74 9.33 -14.39
C ASP A 55 -1.12 7.86 -14.62
N GLY A 56 -1.33 7.49 -15.88
CA GLY A 56 -1.91 6.20 -16.28
C GLY A 56 -3.42 6.23 -16.50
N TYR A 57 -4.11 7.33 -16.14
CA TYR A 57 -5.53 7.52 -16.45
C TYR A 57 -5.72 8.24 -17.80
N ASN A 58 -6.91 8.05 -18.40
CA ASN A 58 -7.28 8.76 -19.62
C ASN A 58 -7.24 10.27 -19.40
N GLN A 59 -6.94 11.03 -20.47
CA GLN A 59 -6.84 12.50 -20.41
C GLN A 59 -8.11 13.16 -19.84
N SER A 60 -9.29 12.67 -20.25
CA SER A 60 -10.58 13.16 -19.75
C SER A 60 -10.70 13.03 -18.23
N ILE A 61 -10.23 11.90 -17.67
CA ILE A 61 -10.27 11.64 -16.22
C ILE A 61 -9.35 12.62 -15.49
N ARG A 62 -8.10 12.78 -15.94
CA ARG A 62 -7.15 13.73 -15.35
C ARG A 62 -7.70 15.14 -15.33
N ARG A 63 -8.28 15.60 -16.44
CA ARG A 63 -8.89 16.94 -16.54
C ARG A 63 -10.07 17.15 -15.59
N ILE A 64 -10.85 16.11 -15.32
CA ILE A 64 -11.93 16.19 -14.31
C ILE A 64 -11.32 16.20 -12.90
N MET A 65 -10.33 15.38 -12.63
CA MET A 65 -9.73 15.33 -11.29
C MET A 65 -9.01 16.64 -10.90
N GLU A 66 -8.44 17.37 -11.88
CA GLU A 66 -7.94 18.73 -11.69
C GLU A 66 -9.05 19.73 -11.21
N GLN A 67 -10.32 19.44 -11.51
CA GLN A 67 -11.45 20.25 -11.07
C GLN A 67 -11.95 19.92 -9.65
N LYS A 68 -11.44 18.86 -9.01
CA LYS A 68 -11.91 18.40 -7.70
C LYS A 68 -11.82 19.48 -6.63
N GLY A 69 -10.75 20.29 -6.62
CA GLY A 69 -10.56 21.38 -5.66
C GLY A 69 -11.62 22.47 -5.70
N VAL A 70 -12.22 22.73 -6.87
CA VAL A 70 -13.25 23.77 -7.09
C VAL A 70 -14.67 23.19 -7.20
N ASN A 71 -14.80 21.88 -7.35
CA ASN A 71 -16.08 21.16 -7.44
C ASN A 71 -16.12 20.03 -6.40
N PRO A 72 -16.50 20.29 -5.16
CA PRO A 72 -16.46 19.32 -4.06
C PRO A 72 -17.38 18.10 -4.29
N GLY A 73 -18.35 18.18 -5.18
CA GLY A 73 -19.16 17.03 -5.58
C GLY A 73 -18.42 15.96 -6.39
N ILE A 74 -17.17 16.21 -6.82
CA ILE A 74 -16.30 15.19 -7.41
C ILE A 74 -15.61 14.43 -6.27
N ILE A 75 -15.99 13.18 -6.06
CA ILE A 75 -15.43 12.35 -4.98
C ILE A 75 -14.05 11.81 -5.37
N GLY A 76 -13.93 11.20 -6.54
CA GLY A 76 -12.72 10.57 -7.04
C GLY A 76 -13.03 9.58 -8.16
N VAL A 77 -12.10 8.70 -8.47
CA VAL A 77 -12.34 7.55 -9.34
C VAL A 77 -12.63 6.29 -8.52
N VAL A 78 -13.22 5.27 -9.13
CA VAL A 78 -13.54 4.00 -8.45
C VAL A 78 -12.30 3.40 -7.77
N ALA A 79 -11.13 3.46 -8.42
CA ALA A 79 -9.88 2.97 -7.83
C ALA A 79 -9.50 3.67 -6.51
N ASP A 80 -9.85 4.96 -6.34
CA ASP A 80 -9.50 5.73 -5.14
C ASP A 80 -10.31 5.31 -3.90
N ILE A 81 -11.52 4.78 -4.10
CA ILE A 81 -12.43 4.44 -2.99
C ILE A 81 -12.29 3.00 -2.49
N LEU A 82 -11.61 2.13 -3.25
CA LEU A 82 -11.43 0.73 -2.91
C LEU A 82 -10.17 0.52 -2.05
N ALA A 83 -10.29 -0.38 -1.07
CA ALA A 83 -9.16 -0.95 -0.35
C ALA A 83 -9.32 -2.48 -0.32
N LEU A 84 -8.25 -3.22 -0.59
CA LEU A 84 -8.30 -4.68 -0.64
C LEU A 84 -6.91 -5.29 -0.38
N PRO A 85 -6.87 -6.56 0.09
CA PRO A 85 -5.63 -7.31 0.21
C PRO A 85 -4.96 -7.55 -1.15
N GLU A 86 -3.61 -7.52 -1.17
CA GLU A 86 -2.79 -7.70 -2.38
C GLU A 86 -3.20 -8.92 -3.22
N LYS A 87 -3.47 -10.04 -2.57
CA LYS A 87 -3.85 -11.30 -3.23
C LYS A 87 -5.10 -11.22 -4.11
N TYR A 88 -5.92 -10.18 -3.96
CA TYR A 88 -7.14 -9.97 -4.75
C TYR A 88 -7.01 -8.85 -5.77
N GLU A 89 -5.90 -8.09 -5.77
CA GLU A 89 -5.73 -6.92 -6.65
C GLU A 89 -5.92 -7.27 -8.11
N THR A 90 -5.26 -8.31 -8.62
CA THR A 90 -5.36 -8.74 -10.01
C THR A 90 -6.79 -9.13 -10.37
N ALA A 91 -7.44 -9.95 -9.56
CA ALA A 91 -8.82 -10.39 -9.80
C ALA A 91 -9.80 -9.21 -9.84
N ILE A 92 -9.71 -8.30 -8.88
CA ILE A 92 -10.62 -7.14 -8.80
C ILE A 92 -10.32 -6.13 -9.91
N GLU A 93 -9.05 -5.91 -10.25
CA GLU A 93 -8.66 -5.05 -11.38
C GLU A 93 -9.24 -5.56 -12.71
N ILE A 94 -9.13 -6.85 -12.97
CA ILE A 94 -9.72 -7.50 -14.15
C ILE A 94 -11.25 -7.47 -14.10
N ALA A 95 -11.85 -7.74 -12.93
CA ALA A 95 -13.30 -7.70 -12.77
C ALA A 95 -13.88 -6.32 -13.06
N LEU A 96 -13.23 -5.27 -12.62
CA LEU A 96 -13.65 -3.88 -12.87
C LEU A 96 -13.25 -3.39 -14.26
N GLY A 97 -12.08 -3.78 -14.75
CA GLY A 97 -11.57 -3.31 -16.03
C GLY A 97 -11.62 -1.79 -16.17
N GLY A 98 -12.23 -1.29 -17.24
CA GLY A 98 -12.38 0.15 -17.48
C GLY A 98 -13.19 0.90 -16.42
N ALA A 99 -14.00 0.21 -15.61
CA ALA A 99 -14.80 0.84 -14.55
C ALA A 99 -13.93 1.40 -13.40
N LEU A 100 -12.69 0.95 -13.25
CA LEU A 100 -11.72 1.52 -12.30
C LEU A 100 -11.52 3.03 -12.48
N GLN A 101 -11.61 3.50 -13.73
CA GLN A 101 -11.43 4.90 -14.09
C GLN A 101 -12.74 5.71 -14.08
N ASN A 102 -13.88 5.10 -13.76
CA ASN A 102 -15.14 5.83 -13.70
C ASN A 102 -15.13 6.82 -12.54
N ILE A 103 -15.65 8.01 -12.81
CA ILE A 103 -15.65 9.13 -11.86
C ILE A 103 -16.88 9.02 -10.97
N VAL A 104 -16.65 8.98 -9.66
CA VAL A 104 -17.70 8.97 -8.66
C VAL A 104 -18.03 10.42 -8.30
N THR A 105 -19.31 10.76 -8.35
CA THR A 105 -19.83 12.08 -7.98
C THR A 105 -20.93 11.95 -6.93
N GLU A 106 -21.10 12.99 -6.11
CA GLU A 106 -22.18 13.01 -5.12
C GLU A 106 -23.55 12.89 -5.81
N ASP A 107 -23.76 13.66 -6.87
CA ASP A 107 -25.06 13.83 -7.52
C ASP A 107 -24.97 13.97 -9.05
N ASN A 108 -26.17 14.02 -9.67
CA ASN A 108 -26.35 14.19 -11.10
C ASN A 108 -25.93 15.57 -11.60
N GLU A 109 -26.10 16.61 -10.81
CA GLU A 109 -25.78 17.98 -11.23
C GLU A 109 -24.27 18.16 -11.36
N THR A 110 -23.50 17.59 -10.45
CA THR A 110 -22.03 17.52 -10.56
C THR A 110 -21.60 16.77 -11.82
N ALA A 111 -22.17 15.59 -12.06
CA ALA A 111 -21.87 14.80 -13.27
C ALA A 111 -22.22 15.61 -14.55
N LYS A 112 -23.37 16.25 -14.59
CA LYS A 112 -23.81 17.10 -15.72
C LYS A 112 -22.87 18.26 -15.99
N LYS A 113 -22.45 18.98 -14.94
CA LYS A 113 -21.46 20.07 -15.07
C LYS A 113 -20.15 19.55 -15.68
N MET A 114 -19.65 18.42 -15.21
CA MET A 114 -18.40 17.85 -15.68
C MET A 114 -18.51 17.32 -17.11
N ILE A 115 -19.65 16.78 -17.51
CA ILE A 115 -19.92 16.41 -18.91
C ILE A 115 -19.89 17.64 -19.82
N GLN A 116 -20.49 18.74 -19.37
CA GLN A 116 -20.48 20.02 -20.12
C GLN A 116 -19.06 20.60 -20.23
N PHE A 117 -18.27 20.51 -19.13
CA PHE A 117 -16.87 20.90 -19.11
C PHE A 117 -16.04 20.11 -20.13
N LEU A 118 -16.17 18.77 -20.17
CA LEU A 118 -15.49 17.91 -21.13
C LEU A 118 -15.89 18.26 -22.58
N LYS A 119 -17.19 18.49 -22.83
CA LYS A 119 -17.70 18.88 -24.17
C LYS A 119 -17.14 20.21 -24.63
N LYS A 120 -17.23 21.24 -23.77
CA LYS A 120 -16.74 22.58 -24.06
C LYS A 120 -15.27 22.63 -24.42
N ASN A 121 -14.46 21.86 -23.72
CA ASN A 121 -13.01 21.86 -23.87
C ASN A 121 -12.48 20.74 -24.80
N ARG A 122 -13.36 19.90 -25.37
CA ARG A 122 -13.00 18.78 -26.24
C ARG A 122 -12.01 17.79 -25.59
N PHE A 123 -12.14 17.53 -24.30
CA PHE A 123 -11.24 16.64 -23.54
C PHE A 123 -11.62 15.15 -23.62
N GLY A 124 -12.53 14.78 -24.51
CA GLY A 124 -12.97 13.39 -24.68
C GLY A 124 -14.17 13.03 -23.81
N ARG A 125 -14.28 11.74 -23.49
CA ARG A 125 -15.42 11.16 -22.76
C ARG A 125 -14.98 10.53 -21.44
N ALA A 126 -15.84 10.61 -20.43
CA ALA A 126 -15.69 9.91 -19.16
C ALA A 126 -17.04 9.33 -18.73
N THR A 127 -17.02 8.28 -17.94
CA THR A 127 -18.20 7.70 -17.30
C THR A 127 -18.30 8.23 -15.88
N PHE A 128 -19.48 8.68 -15.52
CA PHE A 128 -19.80 9.21 -14.19
C PHE A 128 -20.75 8.29 -13.45
N LEU A 129 -20.53 8.13 -12.16
CA LEU A 129 -21.31 7.30 -11.25
C LEU A 129 -21.84 8.19 -10.11
N PRO A 130 -22.98 8.89 -10.32
CA PRO A 130 -23.61 9.67 -9.26
C PRO A 130 -24.14 8.77 -8.17
N LEU A 131 -23.74 8.99 -6.93
CA LEU A 131 -24.17 8.15 -5.79
C LEU A 131 -25.68 8.19 -5.58
N THR A 132 -26.33 9.32 -5.89
CA THR A 132 -27.79 9.46 -5.81
C THR A 132 -28.57 8.48 -6.70
N ASN A 133 -27.95 7.99 -7.78
CA ASN A 133 -28.59 7.06 -8.73
C ASN A 133 -28.36 5.60 -8.38
N ILE A 134 -27.40 5.33 -7.50
CA ILE A 134 -26.97 3.97 -7.21
C ILE A 134 -27.77 3.45 -6.04
N ARG A 135 -28.53 2.39 -6.29
CA ARG A 135 -29.31 1.71 -5.27
C ARG A 135 -28.67 0.37 -4.94
N ARG A 136 -28.69 0.01 -3.67
CA ARG A 136 -28.27 -1.31 -3.22
C ARG A 136 -29.07 -2.38 -3.95
N ARG A 137 -28.38 -3.34 -4.53
CA ARG A 137 -28.99 -4.51 -5.18
C ARG A 137 -28.51 -5.75 -4.47
N ASN A 138 -29.43 -6.63 -4.13
CA ASN A 138 -29.05 -7.94 -3.60
C ASN A 138 -28.32 -8.73 -4.68
N SER A 139 -27.28 -9.44 -4.27
CA SER A 139 -26.58 -10.37 -5.16
C SER A 139 -27.56 -11.42 -5.68
N THR A 140 -27.47 -11.71 -6.98
CA THR A 140 -28.24 -12.79 -7.62
C THR A 140 -27.48 -14.12 -7.63
N ILE A 141 -26.31 -14.17 -6.99
CA ILE A 141 -25.49 -15.38 -6.90
C ILE A 141 -26.12 -16.31 -5.86
N SER A 142 -26.42 -17.55 -6.27
CA SER A 142 -26.95 -18.57 -5.37
C SER A 142 -25.93 -18.93 -4.26
N PRO A 143 -26.37 -19.12 -3.02
CA PRO A 143 -25.48 -19.61 -1.96
C PRO A 143 -24.75 -20.91 -2.33
N THR A 144 -25.41 -21.81 -3.07
CA THR A 144 -24.82 -23.07 -3.53
C THR A 144 -23.59 -22.89 -4.42
N VAL A 145 -23.50 -21.79 -5.16
CA VAL A 145 -22.31 -21.42 -5.98
C VAL A 145 -21.14 -21.07 -5.09
N LEU A 146 -21.40 -20.48 -3.93
CA LEU A 146 -20.34 -20.04 -3.00
C LEU A 146 -19.74 -21.21 -2.20
N GLU A 147 -20.42 -22.36 -2.19
CA GLU A 147 -19.95 -23.59 -1.54
C GLU A 147 -19.15 -24.50 -2.49
N ASP A 148 -19.09 -24.15 -3.79
CA ASP A 148 -18.35 -24.94 -4.78
C ASP A 148 -16.84 -24.83 -4.58
N GLU A 149 -16.13 -25.90 -4.95
CA GLU A 149 -14.67 -26.01 -4.83
C GLU A 149 -13.96 -24.88 -5.57
N GLY A 150 -12.95 -24.29 -4.95
CA GLY A 150 -12.14 -23.21 -5.50
C GLY A 150 -12.82 -21.82 -5.47
N VAL A 151 -14.07 -21.71 -5.02
CA VAL A 151 -14.73 -20.41 -4.90
C VAL A 151 -14.23 -19.68 -3.66
N ILE A 152 -13.73 -18.45 -3.88
CA ILE A 152 -13.23 -17.58 -2.81
C ILE A 152 -14.36 -16.70 -2.26
N GLY A 153 -15.22 -16.20 -3.15
CA GLY A 153 -16.37 -15.39 -2.76
C GLY A 153 -16.86 -14.45 -3.86
N ILE A 154 -17.83 -13.63 -3.53
CA ILE A 154 -18.30 -12.56 -4.42
C ILE A 154 -17.30 -11.42 -4.40
N ALA A 155 -16.92 -10.89 -5.55
CA ALA A 155 -15.91 -9.84 -5.65
C ALA A 155 -16.21 -8.60 -4.80
N SER A 156 -17.49 -8.24 -4.61
CA SER A 156 -17.91 -7.13 -3.76
C SER A 156 -17.66 -7.35 -2.26
N THR A 157 -17.55 -8.59 -1.81
CA THR A 157 -17.27 -8.91 -0.39
C THR A 157 -15.78 -8.99 -0.07
N LEU A 158 -14.94 -8.99 -1.08
CA LEU A 158 -13.47 -9.07 -0.95
C LEU A 158 -12.79 -7.70 -0.91
N VAL A 159 -13.55 -6.63 -1.10
CA VAL A 159 -13.09 -5.25 -1.05
C VAL A 159 -13.64 -4.53 0.18
N GLN A 160 -12.86 -3.58 0.71
CA GLN A 160 -13.26 -2.73 1.81
C GLN A 160 -13.54 -1.32 1.29
N VAL A 161 -14.63 -0.73 1.74
CA VAL A 161 -15.04 0.63 1.38
C VAL A 161 -15.77 1.29 2.54
N GLU A 162 -15.86 2.61 2.52
CA GLU A 162 -16.76 3.34 3.40
C GLU A 162 -18.23 2.95 3.13
N GLU A 163 -19.06 2.94 4.15
CA GLU A 163 -20.48 2.51 4.06
C GLU A 163 -21.23 3.22 2.91
N ARG A 164 -20.99 4.49 2.70
CA ARG A 164 -21.65 5.27 1.62
C ARG A 164 -21.36 4.76 0.21
N PHE A 165 -20.28 3.97 0.02
CA PHE A 165 -19.92 3.39 -1.28
C PHE A 165 -20.32 1.94 -1.43
N GLN A 166 -20.90 1.32 -0.39
CA GLN A 166 -21.26 -0.09 -0.41
C GLN A 166 -22.18 -0.45 -1.58
N ALA A 167 -23.22 0.37 -1.80
CA ALA A 167 -24.14 0.16 -2.91
C ALA A 167 -23.46 0.27 -4.29
N LEU A 168 -22.48 1.14 -4.42
CA LEU A 168 -21.68 1.29 -5.64
C LEU A 168 -20.86 0.02 -5.90
N VAL A 169 -20.16 -0.48 -4.90
CA VAL A 169 -19.36 -1.69 -4.99
C VAL A 169 -20.21 -2.91 -5.31
N GLU A 170 -21.36 -3.06 -4.65
CA GLU A 170 -22.33 -4.13 -4.96
C GLU A 170 -22.84 -4.02 -6.41
N SER A 171 -23.08 -2.82 -6.91
CA SER A 171 -23.50 -2.61 -8.30
C SER A 171 -22.42 -3.02 -9.32
N LEU A 172 -21.13 -2.76 -9.01
CA LEU A 172 -20.01 -3.02 -9.91
C LEU A 172 -19.51 -4.47 -9.84
N LEU A 173 -19.44 -5.04 -8.63
CA LEU A 173 -18.77 -6.31 -8.33
C LEU A 173 -19.69 -7.41 -7.81
N GLY A 174 -20.94 -7.09 -7.42
CA GLY A 174 -21.85 -8.03 -6.76
C GLY A 174 -22.33 -9.19 -7.65
N ARG A 175 -22.00 -9.21 -8.94
CA ARG A 175 -22.32 -10.28 -9.89
C ARG A 175 -21.10 -11.05 -10.38
N THR A 176 -19.91 -10.77 -9.82
CA THR A 176 -18.68 -11.44 -10.19
C THR A 176 -18.23 -12.33 -9.04
N VAL A 177 -17.97 -13.59 -9.32
CA VAL A 177 -17.42 -14.56 -8.36
C VAL A 177 -15.92 -14.67 -8.59
N VAL A 178 -15.16 -14.62 -7.51
CA VAL A 178 -13.71 -14.84 -7.53
C VAL A 178 -13.43 -16.31 -7.23
N VAL A 179 -12.59 -16.92 -8.06
CA VAL A 179 -12.22 -18.34 -7.99
C VAL A 179 -10.69 -18.42 -7.94
N ASP A 180 -10.15 -19.45 -7.35
CA ASP A 180 -8.70 -19.64 -7.20
C ASP A 180 -7.98 -19.92 -8.52
N THR A 181 -8.49 -20.86 -9.34
CA THR A 181 -7.85 -21.34 -10.58
C THR A 181 -8.80 -21.35 -11.78
N ILE A 182 -8.21 -21.35 -12.97
CA ILE A 182 -8.95 -21.47 -14.23
C ILE A 182 -9.73 -22.80 -14.34
N ASP A 183 -9.19 -23.89 -13.81
CA ASP A 183 -9.84 -25.20 -13.87
C ASP A 183 -11.13 -25.21 -13.05
N HIS A 184 -11.10 -24.69 -11.82
CA HIS A 184 -12.30 -24.53 -11.00
C HIS A 184 -13.29 -23.54 -11.63
N ALA A 185 -12.81 -22.44 -12.21
CA ALA A 185 -13.68 -21.50 -12.93
C ALA A 185 -14.40 -22.14 -14.10
N LEU A 186 -13.72 -23.00 -14.88
CA LEU A 186 -14.32 -23.73 -16.00
C LEU A 186 -15.34 -24.76 -15.52
N ALA A 187 -15.02 -25.52 -14.47
CA ALA A 187 -15.94 -26.47 -13.88
C ALA A 187 -17.23 -25.80 -13.38
N LEU A 188 -17.07 -24.71 -12.62
CA LEU A 188 -18.17 -23.91 -12.09
C LEU A 188 -19.02 -23.29 -13.22
N SER A 189 -18.38 -22.76 -14.24
CA SER A 189 -19.06 -22.18 -15.42
C SER A 189 -19.95 -23.20 -16.13
N ARG A 190 -19.43 -24.40 -16.39
CA ARG A 190 -20.20 -25.50 -17.01
C ARG A 190 -21.38 -25.93 -16.15
N LYS A 191 -21.17 -26.12 -14.83
CA LYS A 191 -22.20 -26.49 -13.86
C LYS A 191 -23.37 -25.50 -13.84
N ASN A 192 -23.08 -24.20 -14.08
CA ASN A 192 -24.06 -23.11 -14.08
C ASN A 192 -24.46 -22.64 -15.50
N ASN A 193 -24.34 -23.50 -16.51
CA ASN A 193 -24.73 -23.20 -17.89
C ASN A 193 -24.16 -21.91 -18.46
N PHE A 194 -22.90 -21.60 -18.12
CA PHE A 194 -22.19 -20.39 -18.56
C PHE A 194 -22.93 -19.07 -18.24
N SER A 195 -23.70 -19.04 -17.14
CA SER A 195 -24.45 -17.84 -16.74
C SER A 195 -23.69 -16.92 -15.79
N LEU A 196 -22.63 -17.44 -15.18
CA LEU A 196 -21.84 -16.71 -14.18
C LEU A 196 -20.73 -15.88 -14.82
N ARG A 197 -20.42 -14.75 -14.18
CA ARG A 197 -19.22 -14.00 -14.43
C ARG A 197 -18.19 -14.38 -13.39
N LEU A 198 -17.08 -14.99 -13.82
CA LEU A 198 -16.05 -15.52 -12.93
C LEU A 198 -14.73 -14.85 -13.23
N VAL A 199 -13.92 -14.63 -12.22
CA VAL A 199 -12.54 -14.15 -12.35
C VAL A 199 -11.64 -14.97 -11.43
N THR A 200 -10.47 -15.39 -11.94
CA THR A 200 -9.48 -16.10 -11.14
C THR A 200 -8.53 -15.15 -10.44
N LEU A 201 -7.79 -15.64 -9.45
CA LEU A 201 -6.73 -14.86 -8.79
C LEU A 201 -5.63 -14.44 -9.77
N ASP A 202 -5.34 -15.25 -10.77
CA ASP A 202 -4.32 -14.98 -11.80
C ASP A 202 -4.83 -14.02 -12.90
N GLY A 203 -6.13 -13.70 -12.90
CA GLY A 203 -6.72 -12.69 -13.79
C GLY A 203 -7.38 -13.23 -15.05
N GLU A 204 -7.71 -14.53 -15.12
CA GLU A 204 -8.57 -15.01 -16.19
C GLU A 204 -10.02 -14.62 -15.92
N LEU A 205 -10.72 -14.13 -16.93
CA LEU A 205 -12.10 -13.68 -16.87
C LEU A 205 -13.00 -14.55 -17.75
N LEU A 206 -13.97 -15.18 -17.12
CA LEU A 206 -15.02 -15.93 -17.81
C LEU A 206 -16.32 -15.11 -17.77
N ASN A 207 -16.80 -14.72 -18.94
CA ASN A 207 -18.04 -13.95 -19.05
C ASN A 207 -19.26 -14.88 -19.27
N PRO A 208 -20.45 -14.43 -18.87
CA PRO A 208 -21.68 -15.10 -19.27
C PRO A 208 -21.72 -15.32 -20.79
N GLY A 209 -22.15 -16.52 -21.21
CA GLY A 209 -22.10 -16.92 -22.61
C GLY A 209 -20.82 -17.63 -23.05
N GLY A 210 -19.84 -17.83 -22.12
CA GLY A 210 -18.69 -18.71 -22.33
C GLY A 210 -17.45 -18.05 -22.92
N ALA A 211 -17.44 -16.73 -23.12
CA ALA A 211 -16.22 -16.04 -23.55
C ALA A 211 -15.17 -16.02 -22.42
N ILE A 212 -13.93 -16.39 -22.75
CA ILE A 212 -12.82 -16.46 -21.83
C ILE A 212 -11.76 -15.44 -22.27
N THR A 213 -11.30 -14.62 -21.34
CA THR A 213 -10.18 -13.68 -21.53
C THR A 213 -9.10 -14.04 -20.52
N GLY A 214 -7.88 -14.24 -20.99
CA GLY A 214 -6.73 -14.58 -20.14
C GLY A 214 -5.42 -14.28 -20.86
N GLY A 215 -4.31 -14.55 -20.20
CA GLY A 215 -2.96 -14.32 -20.67
C GLY A 215 -2.13 -13.55 -19.64
N ALA A 216 -0.86 -13.26 -19.97
CA ALA A 216 0.02 -12.54 -19.04
C ALA A 216 -0.54 -11.14 -18.76
N PHE A 217 -1.01 -10.95 -17.53
CA PHE A 217 -1.46 -9.63 -17.07
C PHE A 217 -0.22 -8.75 -16.82
N ARG A 218 -0.06 -7.73 -17.64
CA ARG A 218 0.96 -6.71 -17.40
C ARG A 218 0.37 -5.68 -16.43
N HIS A 219 0.92 -5.59 -15.24
CA HIS A 219 0.59 -4.55 -14.26
C HIS A 219 0.99 -3.14 -14.77
N SER A 220 0.60 -2.80 -16.00
CA SER A 220 0.87 -1.49 -16.57
C SER A 220 -0.06 -0.46 -15.95
N GLY A 221 0.24 -0.09 -14.70
CA GLY A 221 -0.49 0.95 -13.99
C GLY A 221 -1.26 0.51 -12.77
N ASN A 222 -0.93 -0.67 -12.15
CA ASN A 222 -1.54 -1.18 -10.90
C ASN A 222 -2.28 -0.09 -10.08
N LEU A 223 -3.50 0.26 -10.53
CA LEU A 223 -4.23 1.40 -9.97
C LEU A 223 -4.68 1.11 -8.54
N LEU A 224 -5.03 -0.15 -8.25
CA LEU A 224 -5.46 -0.59 -6.93
C LEU A 224 -4.28 -0.77 -5.98
N GLY A 225 -3.19 -1.39 -6.41
CA GLY A 225 -2.02 -1.61 -5.58
C GLY A 225 -1.24 -0.34 -5.26
N ARG A 226 -1.36 0.71 -6.09
CA ARG A 226 -0.66 1.99 -5.86
C ARG A 226 -0.99 2.61 -4.51
N LYS A 227 -2.27 2.63 -4.14
CA LYS A 227 -2.72 3.17 -2.84
C LYS A 227 -2.12 2.38 -1.67
N ARG A 228 -2.11 1.04 -1.78
CA ARG A 228 -1.49 0.16 -0.79
C ARG A 228 0.01 0.40 -0.69
N GLU A 229 0.72 0.46 -1.84
CA GLU A 229 2.16 0.71 -1.85
C GLU A 229 2.54 2.05 -1.21
N ILE A 230 1.74 3.10 -1.43
CA ILE A 230 1.92 4.41 -0.78
C ILE A 230 1.82 4.26 0.74
N GLU A 231 0.81 3.55 1.25
CA GLU A 231 0.61 3.38 2.69
C GLU A 231 1.69 2.47 3.31
N GLU A 232 2.13 1.43 2.61
CA GLU A 232 3.26 0.59 3.02
C GLU A 232 4.57 1.39 3.10
N CYS A 233 4.86 2.21 2.09
CA CYS A 233 6.02 3.10 2.11
C CYS A 233 5.96 4.06 3.30
N LYS A 234 4.81 4.67 3.57
CA LYS A 234 4.60 5.58 4.67
C LYS A 234 4.83 4.92 6.04
N GLU A 235 4.30 3.70 6.22
CA GLU A 235 4.51 2.95 7.46
C GLU A 235 5.98 2.53 7.62
N THR A 236 6.64 2.12 6.54
CA THR A 236 8.07 1.79 6.54
C THR A 236 8.92 3.02 6.93
N LEU A 237 8.61 4.18 6.37
CA LEU A 237 9.28 5.45 6.72
C LEU A 237 9.08 5.80 8.19
N ARG A 238 7.86 5.61 8.72
CA ARG A 238 7.56 5.85 10.14
C ARG A 238 8.37 4.94 11.05
N LYS A 239 8.45 3.64 10.73
CA LYS A 239 9.25 2.66 11.50
C LYS A 239 10.73 2.96 11.43
N ALA A 240 11.26 3.21 10.24
CA ALA A 240 12.68 3.55 10.06
C ALA A 240 13.08 4.79 10.86
N LYS A 241 12.23 5.84 10.88
CA LYS A 241 12.46 7.04 11.67
C LYS A 241 12.48 6.74 13.18
N ALA A 242 11.53 5.96 13.67
CA ALA A 242 11.46 5.60 15.09
C ALA A 242 12.70 4.80 15.53
N THR A 243 13.12 3.81 14.74
CA THR A 243 14.32 3.02 15.01
C THR A 243 15.59 3.88 14.95
N TRP A 244 15.66 4.82 14.00
CA TRP A 244 16.80 5.73 13.90
C TRP A 244 16.93 6.63 15.15
N GLU A 245 15.85 7.20 15.66
CA GLU A 245 15.85 8.01 16.89
C GLU A 245 16.26 7.17 18.11
N GLU A 246 15.78 5.94 18.23
CA GLU A 246 16.18 5.01 19.28
C GLU A 246 17.70 4.71 19.24
N ARG A 247 18.24 4.39 18.04
CA ARG A 247 19.67 4.12 17.87
C ARG A 247 20.53 5.36 18.15
N LYS A 248 20.05 6.54 17.75
CA LYS A 248 20.71 7.81 18.04
C LYS A 248 20.81 8.06 19.54
N SER A 249 19.74 7.81 20.32
CA SER A 249 19.74 7.91 21.77
C SER A 249 20.72 6.90 22.39
N SER A 250 20.68 5.65 21.96
CA SER A 250 21.59 4.60 22.45
C SER A 250 23.06 4.92 22.17
N LEU A 251 23.33 5.52 21.02
CA LEU A 251 24.69 5.97 20.69
C LEU A 251 25.16 7.13 21.58
N ALA A 252 24.28 8.07 21.90
CA ALA A 252 24.58 9.16 22.83
C ALA A 252 24.93 8.63 24.23
N ASP A 253 24.13 7.69 24.75
CA ASP A 253 24.34 7.03 26.04
C ASP A 253 25.68 6.27 26.08
N LEU A 254 26.03 5.59 24.99
CA LEU A 254 27.32 4.91 24.88
C LEU A 254 28.51 5.87 24.92
N LYS A 255 28.41 6.97 24.20
CA LYS A 255 29.47 8.01 24.19
C LYS A 255 29.65 8.63 25.57
N GLU A 256 28.57 8.91 26.28
CA GLU A 256 28.63 9.39 27.66
C GLU A 256 29.32 8.40 28.59
N ARG A 257 29.00 7.09 28.47
CA ARG A 257 29.66 6.04 29.25
C ARG A 257 31.15 5.91 28.92
N GLN A 258 31.51 5.98 27.65
CA GLN A 258 32.93 5.97 27.23
C GLN A 258 33.70 7.15 27.84
N GLN A 259 33.13 8.34 27.81
CA GLN A 259 33.73 9.54 28.38
C GLN A 259 33.95 9.39 29.88
N LYS A 260 32.92 8.94 30.64
CA LYS A 260 33.03 8.72 32.09
C LYS A 260 34.11 7.68 32.42
N LEU A 261 34.22 6.61 31.65
CA LEU A 261 35.24 5.57 31.82
C LEU A 261 36.66 6.11 31.58
N GLU A 262 36.83 6.94 30.59
CA GLU A 262 38.14 7.55 30.29
C GLU A 262 38.54 8.58 31.37
N GLU A 263 37.59 9.38 31.87
CA GLU A 263 37.83 10.31 32.97
C GLU A 263 38.24 9.55 34.25
N GLU A 264 37.56 8.43 34.58
CA GLU A 264 37.88 7.61 35.73
C GLU A 264 39.28 6.98 35.59
N LYS A 265 39.62 6.51 34.42
CA LYS A 265 40.93 5.95 34.10
C LYS A 265 42.05 7.00 34.28
N GLN A 266 41.83 8.22 33.79
CA GLN A 266 42.79 9.34 33.95
C GLN A 266 42.96 9.73 35.43
N ARG A 267 41.88 9.83 36.22
CA ARG A 267 41.93 10.09 37.66
C ARG A 267 42.75 9.03 38.40
N LYS A 268 42.47 7.73 38.13
CA LYS A 268 43.24 6.65 38.79
C LYS A 268 44.70 6.61 38.40
N LYS A 269 45.01 6.96 37.12
CA LYS A 269 46.39 7.07 36.67
C LYS A 269 47.12 8.21 37.40
N ALA A 270 46.52 9.40 37.53
CA ALA A 270 47.11 10.54 38.26
C ALA A 270 47.36 10.17 39.73
N MET A 271 46.44 9.50 40.40
CA MET A 271 46.61 9.03 41.78
C MET A 271 47.74 8.01 41.93
N LEU A 272 47.97 7.17 40.98
CA LEU A 272 49.08 6.22 40.93
C LEU A 272 50.44 6.91 40.73
N ASP A 273 50.48 7.92 39.86
CA ASP A 273 51.69 8.69 39.57
C ASP A 273 52.09 9.60 40.79
N GLU A 274 51.13 10.10 41.56
CA GLU A 274 51.37 10.84 42.81
C GLU A 274 51.83 9.93 43.97
N ALA A 275 51.49 8.67 43.95
CA ALA A 275 51.84 7.71 45.01
C ALA A 275 53.15 6.97 44.76
N SER A 276 53.82 7.22 43.61
CA SER A 276 55.13 6.62 43.20
C SER A 276 56.26 7.55 43.42
#